data_544ba373575f3f87b257d8d2cb890a79
#
_entry.id   544ba373575f3f87b257d8d2cb890a79
#
_cell.length_a   1.000
_cell.length_b   1.000
_cell.length_c   1.000
_cell.angle_alpha   90.00
_cell.angle_beta   90.00
_cell.angle_gamma   90.00
#
_symmetry.space_group_name_H-M   'P 1'
#
loop_
_entity.id
_entity.type
_entity.pdbx_description
1 polymer ?
#
loop_
_entity_poly.entity_id
_entity_poly.type
_entity_poly.pdbx_seq_one_letter_code
_entity_poly.pdbx_strand_id
1 'polypeptide(L)'
;MRKQLLRLVTAPVPLLVALGLLAAPAHAATPAYDSTTRYVAMGDSFSSGLGAPNASLDCGRSPQGYPTLWAQAHGITSFTDVTCGGAVTDDVLAEQVSGLNAQTDVVTITIGGNDAAWGDKVMTCMVSGDAACTDAVDKAVADLPTITAKVDRTYAAIRAAAPNATVYVLGYPLLFEETVDCTAWLVPNQYQRKEINRFGTALNRTLADRASNAGFRFVDAQPFFAGHAVCSSQPWIYPVVNLPAPLHPTADGYRLGYLTALTSATG
;
A
#
# COMPACT_ATOMS: atom_id res chain seq x y z
N MET A 1 54.51 -0.17 -80.65
CA MET A 1 53.52 -0.77 -79.77
C MET A 1 53.69 -0.13 -78.39
N ARG A 2 52.88 0.91 -78.05
CA ARG A 2 52.94 1.64 -76.80
C ARG A 2 51.89 1.08 -75.85
N LYS A 3 52.31 0.53 -74.70
CA LYS A 3 51.43 0.10 -73.59
C LYS A 3 51.05 1.30 -72.73
N GLN A 4 49.79 1.67 -72.69
CA GLN A 4 49.26 2.66 -71.74
C GLN A 4 48.95 1.95 -70.43
N LEU A 5 49.56 2.47 -69.34
CA LEU A 5 49.25 2.08 -67.96
C LEU A 5 48.08 2.92 -67.44
N LEU A 6 47.02 2.31 -67.13
CA LEU A 6 45.83 2.92 -66.52
C LEU A 6 46.08 3.03 -64.99
N ARG A 7 46.18 4.25 -64.47
CA ARG A 7 46.34 4.57 -63.07
C ARG A 7 44.92 4.63 -62.43
N LEU A 8 44.60 3.67 -61.53
CA LEU A 8 43.43 3.80 -60.71
C LEU A 8 43.71 4.83 -59.60
N VAL A 9 42.88 5.88 -59.58
CA VAL A 9 42.83 6.87 -58.49
C VAL A 9 41.76 6.38 -57.50
N THR A 10 42.16 5.91 -56.32
CA THR A 10 41.28 5.59 -55.21
C THR A 10 41.04 6.85 -54.38
N ALA A 11 39.82 7.36 -54.42
CA ALA A 11 39.38 8.45 -53.52
C ALA A 11 39.04 7.92 -52.13
N PRO A 12 39.43 8.57 -51.03
CA PRO A 12 39.03 8.17 -49.68
C PRO A 12 37.59 8.57 -49.44
N VAL A 13 36.77 7.58 -48.98
CA VAL A 13 35.41 7.81 -48.49
C VAL A 13 35.50 8.28 -47.01
N PRO A 14 34.94 9.44 -46.66
CA PRO A 14 34.93 9.87 -45.27
C PRO A 14 33.91 9.05 -44.49
N LEU A 15 34.40 8.37 -43.45
CA LEU A 15 33.58 7.65 -42.47
C LEU A 15 32.93 8.67 -41.52
N LEU A 16 31.66 8.99 -41.73
CA LEU A 16 30.85 9.78 -40.81
C LEU A 16 30.47 8.92 -39.59
N VAL A 17 31.19 9.09 -38.49
CA VAL A 17 30.80 8.52 -37.18
C VAL A 17 29.66 9.37 -36.62
N ALA A 18 28.44 8.87 -36.73
CA ALA A 18 27.26 9.43 -36.03
C ALA A 18 27.38 9.12 -34.54
N LEU A 19 27.80 10.08 -33.71
CA LEU A 19 27.66 10.00 -32.26
C LEU A 19 26.16 10.07 -31.93
N GLY A 20 25.53 8.91 -31.68
CA GLY A 20 24.20 8.82 -31.09
C GLY A 20 24.26 9.27 -29.62
N LEU A 21 23.76 10.46 -29.34
CA LEU A 21 23.46 10.87 -27.96
C LEU A 21 22.35 9.95 -27.40
N LEU A 22 22.75 8.97 -26.61
CA LEU A 22 21.81 8.21 -25.78
C LEU A 22 21.27 9.17 -24.73
N ALA A 23 20.05 9.69 -24.95
CA ALA A 23 19.30 10.40 -23.91
C ALA A 23 19.03 9.41 -22.78
N ALA A 24 19.65 9.62 -21.63
CA ALA A 24 19.31 8.89 -20.40
C ALA A 24 17.81 9.13 -20.08
N PRO A 25 17.05 8.11 -19.64
CA PRO A 25 15.69 8.32 -19.23
C PRO A 25 15.68 9.35 -18.09
N ALA A 26 14.94 10.44 -18.29
CA ALA A 26 14.70 11.42 -17.24
C ALA A 26 13.96 10.71 -16.10
N HIS A 27 14.66 10.47 -14.98
CA HIS A 27 13.99 10.07 -13.75
C HIS A 27 13.07 11.24 -13.39
N ALA A 28 11.75 10.98 -13.38
CA ALA A 28 10.80 11.94 -12.83
C ALA A 28 11.24 12.20 -11.38
N ALA A 29 11.61 13.45 -11.08
CA ALA A 29 11.96 13.85 -9.73
C ALA A 29 10.77 13.51 -8.83
N THR A 30 11.02 12.81 -7.72
CA THR A 30 10.00 12.58 -6.69
C THR A 30 9.53 13.96 -6.22
N PRO A 31 8.22 14.25 -6.17
CA PRO A 31 7.75 15.54 -5.72
C PRO A 31 8.22 15.78 -4.28
N ALA A 32 8.87 16.89 -4.04
CA ALA A 32 9.22 17.31 -2.70
C ALA A 32 7.94 17.83 -2.02
N TYR A 33 7.51 17.19 -0.93
CA TYR A 33 6.36 17.61 -0.13
C TYR A 33 6.82 18.54 0.98
N ASP A 34 6.07 19.61 1.23
CA ASP A 34 6.40 20.64 2.22
C ASP A 34 5.13 21.28 2.84
N SER A 35 5.31 22.38 3.54
CA SER A 35 4.21 23.10 4.22
C SER A 35 3.11 23.62 3.29
N THR A 36 3.34 23.70 1.98
CA THR A 36 2.36 24.16 0.98
C THR A 36 1.52 23.02 0.40
N THR A 37 1.90 21.76 0.67
CA THR A 37 1.24 20.57 0.19
C THR A 37 -0.15 20.42 0.83
N ARG A 38 -1.17 20.14 0.01
CA ARG A 38 -2.53 19.83 0.45
C ARG A 38 -2.70 18.31 0.44
N TYR A 39 -2.74 17.74 1.63
CA TYR A 39 -2.77 16.32 1.85
C TYR A 39 -4.11 15.85 2.41
N VAL A 40 -4.67 14.79 1.83
CA VAL A 40 -5.87 14.11 2.33
C VAL A 40 -5.54 12.64 2.60
N ALA A 41 -5.79 12.18 3.82
CA ALA A 41 -5.70 10.78 4.19
C ALA A 41 -7.10 10.15 4.17
N MET A 42 -7.22 9.00 3.51
CA MET A 42 -8.45 8.24 3.32
C MET A 42 -8.24 6.78 3.71
N GLY A 43 -9.34 6.05 3.81
CA GLY A 43 -9.30 4.60 3.97
C GLY A 43 -9.86 4.09 5.29
N ASP A 44 -9.44 2.89 5.66
CA ASP A 44 -9.95 2.11 6.77
C ASP A 44 -9.11 2.26 8.07
N SER A 45 -9.24 1.28 8.96
CA SER A 45 -8.54 1.26 10.27
C SER A 45 -7.01 1.29 10.17
N PHE A 46 -6.44 0.74 9.10
CA PHE A 46 -4.98 0.78 8.89
C PHE A 46 -4.49 2.16 8.47
N SER A 47 -5.35 2.96 7.83
CA SER A 47 -5.06 4.37 7.56
C SER A 47 -5.36 5.27 8.76
N SER A 48 -6.42 4.97 9.54
CA SER A 48 -6.82 5.83 10.67
C SER A 48 -5.83 5.84 11.83
N GLY A 49 -4.98 4.83 11.94
CA GLY A 49 -4.09 4.69 13.10
C GLY A 49 -4.72 3.91 14.25
N LEU A 50 -5.78 3.11 13.97
CA LEU A 50 -6.40 2.27 14.98
C LEU A 50 -5.36 1.33 15.61
N GLY A 51 -5.29 1.29 16.94
CA GLY A 51 -4.26 0.58 17.70
C GLY A 51 -3.15 1.49 18.22
N ALA A 52 -2.90 2.65 17.61
CA ALA A 52 -1.99 3.62 18.17
C ALA A 52 -2.64 4.41 19.32
N PRO A 53 -1.84 4.98 20.25
CA PRO A 53 -2.36 5.75 21.38
C PRO A 53 -3.24 6.93 20.95
N ASN A 54 -4.20 7.28 21.78
CA ASN A 54 -5.12 8.39 21.58
C ASN A 54 -6.00 8.26 20.31
N ALA A 55 -6.25 7.05 19.86
CA ALA A 55 -7.21 6.82 18.79
C ALA A 55 -8.61 7.29 19.19
N SER A 56 -9.31 7.99 18.30
CA SER A 56 -10.66 8.48 18.55
C SER A 56 -11.67 7.32 18.66
N LEU A 57 -12.75 7.52 19.40
CA LEU A 57 -13.77 6.47 19.62
C LEU A 57 -14.68 6.26 18.41
N ASP A 58 -14.82 7.26 17.55
CA ASP A 58 -15.70 7.21 16.37
C ASP A 58 -15.04 6.46 15.19
N CYS A 59 -13.94 6.98 14.68
CA CYS A 59 -13.26 6.47 13.50
C CYS A 59 -11.89 5.84 13.76
N GLY A 60 -11.45 5.76 15.03
CA GLY A 60 -10.14 5.21 15.37
C GLY A 60 -8.95 6.05 14.87
N ARG A 61 -9.16 7.33 14.54
CA ARG A 61 -8.08 8.22 14.08
C ARG A 61 -7.13 8.54 15.23
N SER A 62 -5.84 8.29 15.02
CA SER A 62 -4.80 8.53 16.00
C SER A 62 -3.80 9.58 15.51
N PRO A 63 -3.36 10.52 16.39
CA PRO A 63 -2.26 11.43 16.06
C PRO A 63 -0.93 10.70 15.85
N GLN A 64 -0.85 9.40 16.18
CA GLN A 64 0.29 8.52 15.93
C GLN A 64 0.05 7.56 14.75
N GLY A 65 -1.04 7.73 13.99
CA GLY A 65 -1.23 7.08 12.70
C GLY A 65 -0.25 7.62 11.66
N TYR A 66 0.14 6.79 10.69
CA TYR A 66 1.14 7.19 9.70
C TYR A 66 0.77 8.44 8.90
N PRO A 67 -0.52 8.74 8.60
CA PRO A 67 -0.86 9.95 7.87
C PRO A 67 -0.48 11.22 8.64
N THR A 68 -0.83 11.27 9.92
CA THR A 68 -0.49 12.41 10.78
C THR A 68 1.02 12.54 10.96
N LEU A 69 1.72 11.43 11.18
CA LEU A 69 3.17 11.43 11.33
C LEU A 69 3.87 11.91 10.06
N TRP A 70 3.37 11.49 8.88
CA TRP A 70 3.93 11.92 7.60
C TRP A 70 3.68 13.41 7.34
N ALA A 71 2.47 13.90 7.62
CA ALA A 71 2.15 15.33 7.53
C ALA A 71 3.07 16.18 8.43
N GLN A 72 3.30 15.72 9.66
CA GLN A 72 4.20 16.40 10.62
C GLN A 72 5.66 16.40 10.13
N ALA A 73 6.15 15.27 9.61
CA ALA A 73 7.52 15.14 9.12
C ALA A 73 7.82 16.11 7.95
N HIS A 74 6.81 16.45 7.14
CA HIS A 74 6.93 17.39 6.01
C HIS A 74 6.47 18.81 6.34
N GLY A 75 6.08 19.09 7.59
CA GLY A 75 5.56 20.41 7.99
C GLY A 75 4.27 20.80 7.30
N ILE A 76 3.49 19.83 6.79
CA ILE A 76 2.24 20.06 6.04
C ILE A 76 1.20 20.69 6.97
N THR A 77 0.69 21.86 6.60
CA THR A 77 -0.31 22.60 7.36
C THR A 77 -1.74 22.40 6.83
N SER A 78 -1.88 22.03 5.56
CA SER A 78 -3.17 21.70 4.92
C SER A 78 -3.35 20.18 4.89
N PHE A 79 -3.67 19.58 6.04
CA PHE A 79 -3.90 18.17 6.22
C PHE A 79 -5.36 17.89 6.60
N THR A 80 -6.02 17.01 5.85
CA THR A 80 -7.38 16.54 6.13
C THR A 80 -7.35 15.02 6.30
N ASP A 81 -7.80 14.55 7.45
CA ASP A 81 -7.92 13.12 7.76
C ASP A 81 -9.40 12.72 7.76
N VAL A 82 -9.82 12.00 6.73
CA VAL A 82 -11.19 11.46 6.58
C VAL A 82 -11.23 9.94 6.71
N THR A 83 -10.14 9.33 7.19
CA THR A 83 -10.07 7.88 7.43
C THR A 83 -11.10 7.45 8.47
N CYS A 84 -11.60 6.20 8.39
CA CYS A 84 -12.49 5.67 9.41
C CYS A 84 -12.32 4.16 9.57
N GLY A 85 -12.13 3.72 10.82
CA GLY A 85 -12.04 2.31 11.16
C GLY A 85 -13.26 1.53 10.66
N GLY A 86 -13.01 0.35 10.05
CA GLY A 86 -14.09 -0.48 9.51
C GLY A 86 -14.60 -0.10 8.12
N ALA A 87 -14.15 1.04 7.55
CA ALA A 87 -14.63 1.52 6.26
C ALA A 87 -14.45 0.47 5.14
N VAL A 88 -15.49 0.31 4.33
CA VAL A 88 -15.47 -0.38 3.04
C VAL A 88 -15.40 0.64 1.90
N THR A 89 -15.22 0.18 0.68
CA THR A 89 -15.13 1.04 -0.50
C THR A 89 -16.38 1.94 -0.68
N ASP A 90 -17.56 1.43 -0.34
CA ASP A 90 -18.81 2.22 -0.44
C ASP A 90 -18.86 3.35 0.62
N ASP A 91 -18.27 3.17 1.81
CA ASP A 91 -18.13 4.24 2.81
C ASP A 91 -17.15 5.33 2.34
N VAL A 92 -16.06 4.93 1.69
CA VAL A 92 -15.13 5.89 1.08
C VAL A 92 -15.85 6.77 0.06
N LEU A 93 -16.70 6.18 -0.78
CA LEU A 93 -17.50 6.92 -1.78
C LEU A 93 -18.52 7.86 -1.12
N ALA A 94 -19.19 7.40 -0.06
CA ALA A 94 -20.25 8.15 0.59
C ALA A 94 -19.73 9.30 1.47
N GLU A 95 -18.63 9.08 2.18
CA GLU A 95 -18.22 9.93 3.30
C GLU A 95 -16.83 10.57 3.12
N GLN A 96 -15.88 9.88 2.46
CA GLN A 96 -14.51 10.34 2.44
C GLN A 96 -14.12 11.14 1.19
N VAL A 97 -14.72 10.84 0.02
CA VAL A 97 -14.42 11.54 -1.24
C VAL A 97 -14.73 13.05 -1.15
N SER A 98 -15.68 13.44 -0.32
CA SER A 98 -16.02 14.86 -0.07
C SER A 98 -14.86 15.67 0.57
N GLY A 99 -13.88 15.01 1.16
CA GLY A 99 -12.65 15.65 1.67
C GLY A 99 -11.66 16.07 0.58
N LEU A 100 -11.85 15.59 -0.66
CA LEU A 100 -11.00 15.89 -1.80
C LEU A 100 -11.49 17.12 -2.58
N ASN A 101 -10.58 17.76 -3.29
CA ASN A 101 -10.88 18.80 -4.27
C ASN A 101 -9.81 18.90 -5.35
N ALA A 102 -10.03 19.73 -6.38
CA ALA A 102 -9.11 19.87 -7.50
C ALA A 102 -7.72 20.43 -7.12
N GLN A 103 -7.57 21.00 -5.94
CA GLN A 103 -6.31 21.50 -5.41
C GLN A 103 -5.58 20.50 -4.51
N THR A 104 -6.16 19.32 -4.23
CA THR A 104 -5.47 18.26 -3.46
C THR A 104 -4.23 17.82 -4.20
N ASP A 105 -3.07 17.82 -3.51
CA ASP A 105 -1.77 17.47 -4.09
C ASP A 105 -1.41 16.01 -3.83
N VAL A 106 -1.76 15.50 -2.64
CA VAL A 106 -1.45 14.13 -2.20
C VAL A 106 -2.67 13.48 -1.57
N VAL A 107 -2.86 12.21 -1.89
CA VAL A 107 -3.82 11.33 -1.23
C VAL A 107 -3.11 10.06 -0.79
N THR A 108 -3.36 9.60 0.43
CA THR A 108 -3.03 8.24 0.85
C THR A 108 -4.29 7.46 1.17
N ILE A 109 -4.31 6.16 0.86
CA ILE A 109 -5.46 5.29 1.15
C ILE A 109 -5.01 3.85 1.39
N THR A 110 -5.57 3.23 2.44
CA THR A 110 -5.60 1.77 2.64
C THR A 110 -7.05 1.36 2.69
N ILE A 111 -7.51 0.51 1.76
CA ILE A 111 -8.93 0.12 1.63
C ILE A 111 -9.07 -1.23 0.92
N GLY A 112 -10.16 -1.94 1.20
CA GLY A 112 -10.53 -3.20 0.56
C GLY A 112 -10.43 -4.42 1.45
N GLY A 113 -9.73 -4.36 2.58
CA GLY A 113 -9.65 -5.45 3.54
C GLY A 113 -11.00 -5.82 4.14
N ASN A 114 -11.82 -4.81 4.46
CA ASN A 114 -13.18 -5.01 4.98
C ASN A 114 -14.13 -5.49 3.88
N ASP A 115 -14.01 -5.00 2.63
CA ASP A 115 -14.77 -5.52 1.49
C ASP A 115 -14.49 -7.00 1.24
N ALA A 116 -13.26 -7.44 1.47
CA ALA A 116 -12.82 -8.84 1.36
C ALA A 116 -13.19 -9.68 2.60
N ALA A 117 -13.80 -9.09 3.63
CA ALA A 117 -14.11 -9.73 4.90
C ALA A 117 -12.89 -10.43 5.53
N TRP A 118 -11.72 -9.76 5.50
CA TRP A 118 -10.46 -10.34 5.98
C TRP A 118 -10.53 -10.78 7.44
N GLY A 119 -11.12 -9.97 8.32
CA GLY A 119 -11.30 -10.29 9.72
C GLY A 119 -12.04 -11.62 9.93
N ASP A 120 -13.10 -11.90 9.16
CA ASP A 120 -13.86 -13.15 9.24
C ASP A 120 -13.00 -14.36 8.84
N LYS A 121 -12.11 -14.22 7.85
CA LYS A 121 -11.22 -15.30 7.42
C LYS A 121 -10.17 -15.60 8.49
N VAL A 122 -9.60 -14.56 9.10
CA VAL A 122 -8.71 -14.73 10.25
C VAL A 122 -9.43 -15.46 11.38
N MET A 123 -10.64 -15.02 11.75
CA MET A 123 -11.43 -15.67 12.80
C MET A 123 -11.75 -17.13 12.46
N THR A 124 -12.14 -17.43 11.22
CA THR A 124 -12.39 -18.81 10.79
C THR A 124 -11.14 -19.67 10.98
N CYS A 125 -9.97 -19.19 10.53
CA CYS A 125 -8.70 -19.91 10.70
C CYS A 125 -8.34 -20.12 12.18
N MET A 126 -8.69 -19.18 13.05
CA MET A 126 -8.35 -19.27 14.48
C MET A 126 -9.20 -20.26 15.26
N VAL A 127 -10.48 -20.42 14.89
CA VAL A 127 -11.43 -21.24 15.66
C VAL A 127 -11.74 -22.58 15.01
N SER A 128 -11.24 -22.82 13.78
CA SER A 128 -11.50 -24.04 13.00
C SER A 128 -10.21 -24.83 12.78
N GLY A 129 -10.34 -26.05 12.27
CA GLY A 129 -9.17 -26.86 11.87
C GLY A 129 -8.57 -26.38 10.53
N ASP A 130 -7.39 -26.92 10.20
CA ASP A 130 -6.60 -26.52 9.04
C ASP A 130 -7.37 -26.60 7.71
N ALA A 131 -8.15 -27.68 7.50
CA ALA A 131 -8.95 -27.84 6.28
C ALA A 131 -9.98 -26.71 6.13
N ALA A 132 -10.71 -26.37 7.20
CA ALA A 132 -11.71 -25.29 7.15
C ALA A 132 -11.05 -23.90 6.96
N CYS A 133 -9.85 -23.71 7.52
CA CYS A 133 -9.05 -22.51 7.26
C CYS A 133 -8.67 -22.40 5.79
N THR A 134 -8.15 -23.48 5.19
CA THR A 134 -7.78 -23.53 3.76
C THR A 134 -8.98 -23.24 2.86
N ASP A 135 -10.11 -23.93 3.11
CA ASP A 135 -11.34 -23.73 2.32
C ASP A 135 -11.83 -22.26 2.38
N ALA A 136 -11.78 -21.66 3.59
CA ALA A 136 -12.17 -20.26 3.77
C ALA A 136 -11.22 -19.29 3.02
N VAL A 137 -9.92 -19.56 3.04
CA VAL A 137 -8.92 -18.75 2.34
C VAL A 137 -8.99 -18.96 0.83
N ASP A 138 -9.14 -20.19 0.35
CA ASP A 138 -9.29 -20.49 -1.08
C ASP A 138 -10.52 -19.77 -1.65
N LYS A 139 -11.64 -19.86 -0.94
CA LYS A 139 -12.85 -19.13 -1.31
C LYS A 139 -12.61 -17.62 -1.32
N ALA A 140 -11.96 -17.07 -0.29
CA ALA A 140 -11.68 -15.65 -0.21
C ALA A 140 -10.79 -15.17 -1.37
N VAL A 141 -9.76 -15.93 -1.74
CA VAL A 141 -8.90 -15.64 -2.89
C VAL A 141 -9.68 -15.70 -4.19
N ALA A 142 -10.55 -16.71 -4.35
CA ALA A 142 -11.43 -16.85 -5.53
C ALA A 142 -12.45 -15.70 -5.63
N ASP A 143 -12.87 -15.13 -4.51
CA ASP A 143 -13.83 -14.03 -4.45
C ASP A 143 -13.18 -12.64 -4.66
N LEU A 144 -11.83 -12.49 -4.63
CA LEU A 144 -11.14 -11.21 -4.83
C LEU A 144 -11.59 -10.46 -6.11
N PRO A 145 -11.87 -11.10 -7.26
CA PRO A 145 -12.42 -10.40 -8.41
C PRO A 145 -13.73 -9.65 -8.14
N THR A 146 -14.52 -10.06 -7.15
CA THR A 146 -15.78 -9.39 -6.82
C THR A 146 -15.59 -8.01 -6.22
N ILE A 147 -14.46 -7.76 -5.54
CA ILE A 147 -14.14 -6.45 -4.97
C ILE A 147 -13.45 -5.51 -5.96
N THR A 148 -12.90 -6.03 -7.07
CA THR A 148 -12.15 -5.20 -8.03
C THR A 148 -12.99 -4.07 -8.59
N ALA A 149 -14.24 -4.34 -8.97
CA ALA A 149 -15.15 -3.31 -9.49
C ALA A 149 -15.49 -2.23 -8.44
N LYS A 150 -15.55 -2.60 -7.16
CA LYS A 150 -15.75 -1.66 -6.06
C LYS A 150 -14.52 -0.76 -5.87
N VAL A 151 -13.33 -1.36 -5.83
CA VAL A 151 -12.05 -0.65 -5.74
C VAL A 151 -11.87 0.29 -6.93
N ASP A 152 -12.14 -0.19 -8.16
CA ASP A 152 -12.04 0.62 -9.38
C ASP A 152 -12.97 1.84 -9.34
N ARG A 153 -14.23 1.69 -8.88
CA ARG A 153 -15.15 2.83 -8.70
C ARG A 153 -14.63 3.84 -7.69
N THR A 154 -14.09 3.35 -6.58
CA THR A 154 -13.51 4.21 -5.54
C THR A 154 -12.31 4.99 -6.08
N TYR A 155 -11.39 4.32 -6.78
CA TYR A 155 -10.23 4.99 -7.36
C TYR A 155 -10.61 5.98 -8.48
N ALA A 156 -11.63 5.65 -9.29
CA ALA A 156 -12.17 6.58 -10.28
C ALA A 156 -12.78 7.82 -9.62
N ALA A 157 -13.50 7.67 -8.52
CA ALA A 157 -14.07 8.80 -7.78
C ALA A 157 -12.99 9.69 -7.14
N ILE A 158 -11.93 9.09 -6.56
CA ILE A 158 -10.77 9.82 -6.05
C ILE A 158 -10.11 10.62 -7.18
N ARG A 159 -9.85 9.99 -8.33
CA ARG A 159 -9.25 10.68 -9.49
C ARG A 159 -10.15 11.81 -10.02
N ALA A 160 -11.45 11.61 -10.05
CA ALA A 160 -12.41 12.66 -10.49
C ALA A 160 -12.43 13.86 -9.53
N ALA A 161 -12.38 13.62 -8.22
CA ALA A 161 -12.40 14.67 -7.20
C ALA A 161 -11.05 15.41 -7.07
N ALA A 162 -9.93 14.69 -7.25
CA ALA A 162 -8.57 15.20 -7.14
C ALA A 162 -7.74 14.84 -8.40
N PRO A 163 -8.02 15.49 -9.56
CA PRO A 163 -7.48 15.07 -10.86
C PRO A 163 -5.96 15.17 -10.97
N ASN A 164 -5.34 16.06 -10.18
CA ASN A 164 -3.90 16.32 -10.21
C ASN A 164 -3.14 15.65 -9.05
N ALA A 165 -3.83 15.03 -8.10
CA ALA A 165 -3.21 14.46 -6.92
C ALA A 165 -2.33 13.26 -7.26
N THR A 166 -1.17 13.17 -6.58
CA THR A 166 -0.46 11.90 -6.47
C THR A 166 -1.15 11.05 -5.41
N VAL A 167 -1.61 9.86 -5.82
CA VAL A 167 -2.32 8.95 -4.92
C VAL A 167 -1.43 7.76 -4.58
N TYR A 168 -1.21 7.54 -3.29
CA TYR A 168 -0.50 6.39 -2.74
C TYR A 168 -1.51 5.42 -2.11
N VAL A 169 -1.55 4.20 -2.62
CA VAL A 169 -2.33 3.10 -2.06
C VAL A 169 -1.39 2.26 -1.21
N LEU A 170 -1.56 2.28 0.11
CA LEU A 170 -0.75 1.49 1.01
C LEU A 170 -1.38 0.10 1.20
N GLY A 171 -0.58 -0.94 1.04
CA GLY A 171 -0.99 -2.31 1.28
C GLY A 171 -1.04 -2.67 2.77
N TYR A 172 -1.60 -3.84 3.07
CA TYR A 172 -1.66 -4.40 4.42
C TYR A 172 -0.37 -5.18 4.74
N PRO A 173 0.14 -5.15 5.98
CA PRO A 173 1.28 -5.97 6.39
C PRO A 173 0.87 -7.44 6.49
N LEU A 174 1.85 -8.35 6.57
CA LEU A 174 1.60 -9.72 7.04
C LEU A 174 1.25 -9.68 8.52
N LEU A 175 0.20 -10.43 8.92
CA LEU A 175 -0.30 -10.38 10.29
C LEU A 175 0.50 -11.25 11.24
N PHE A 176 1.09 -12.35 10.75
CA PHE A 176 1.73 -13.35 11.60
C PHE A 176 3.13 -13.73 11.08
N GLU A 177 4.04 -14.00 12.02
CA GLU A 177 5.29 -14.71 11.68
C GLU A 177 4.97 -16.17 11.32
N GLU A 178 5.58 -16.66 10.23
CA GLU A 178 5.27 -17.99 9.69
C GLU A 178 6.18 -19.11 10.21
N THR A 179 7.36 -18.75 10.71
CA THR A 179 8.43 -19.73 10.97
C THR A 179 8.76 -19.92 12.43
N VAL A 180 8.26 -19.05 13.32
CA VAL A 180 8.54 -19.11 14.76
C VAL A 180 7.47 -19.90 15.51
N ASP A 181 7.89 -20.62 16.55
CA ASP A 181 6.94 -21.19 17.50
C ASP A 181 6.22 -20.10 18.27
N CYS A 182 4.90 -20.18 18.27
CA CYS A 182 4.06 -19.23 18.93
C CYS A 182 2.92 -19.98 19.63
N THR A 183 3.03 -20.08 20.94
CA THR A 183 2.10 -20.84 21.79
C THR A 183 1.17 -19.93 22.58
N ALA A 184 1.10 -18.64 22.21
CA ALA A 184 0.21 -17.72 22.88
C ALA A 184 -1.26 -18.10 22.66
N TRP A 185 -2.11 -17.83 23.65
CA TRP A 185 -3.53 -18.12 23.59
C TRP A 185 -4.21 -17.39 22.42
N LEU A 186 -5.07 -18.09 21.69
CA LEU A 186 -5.77 -17.58 20.50
C LEU A 186 -4.83 -17.14 19.34
N VAL A 187 -3.65 -17.74 19.21
CA VAL A 187 -2.83 -17.60 18.04
C VAL A 187 -3.01 -18.80 17.13
N PRO A 188 -3.25 -18.62 15.83
CA PRO A 188 -3.35 -19.72 14.87
C PRO A 188 -2.08 -20.56 14.85
N ASN A 189 -2.19 -21.84 14.55
CA ASN A 189 -1.01 -22.67 14.34
C ASN A 189 -0.21 -22.21 13.11
N GLN A 190 0.99 -22.74 12.93
CA GLN A 190 1.89 -22.31 11.86
C GLN A 190 1.27 -22.43 10.46
N TYR A 191 0.51 -23.51 10.21
CA TYR A 191 -0.15 -23.71 8.93
C TYR A 191 -1.22 -22.62 8.68
N GLN A 192 -2.08 -22.38 9.65
CA GLN A 192 -3.14 -21.37 9.58
C GLN A 192 -2.57 -19.95 9.41
N ARG A 193 -1.45 -19.64 10.07
CA ARG A 193 -0.77 -18.34 9.89
C ARG A 193 -0.31 -18.12 8.45
N LYS A 194 0.23 -19.17 7.81
CA LYS A 194 0.61 -19.12 6.39
C LYS A 194 -0.59 -18.89 5.49
N GLU A 195 -1.72 -19.55 5.77
CA GLU A 195 -2.95 -19.38 5.00
C GLU A 195 -3.50 -17.94 5.13
N ILE A 196 -3.54 -17.39 6.34
CA ILE A 196 -3.97 -16.01 6.58
C ILE A 196 -3.06 -15.02 5.82
N ASN A 197 -1.75 -15.18 5.90
CA ASN A 197 -0.79 -14.34 5.20
C ASN A 197 -0.87 -14.51 3.66
N ARG A 198 -1.16 -15.72 3.17
CA ARG A 198 -1.42 -15.99 1.75
C ARG A 198 -2.58 -15.16 1.25
N PHE A 199 -3.69 -15.07 2.01
CA PHE A 199 -4.80 -14.22 1.65
C PHE A 199 -4.43 -12.72 1.66
N GLY A 200 -3.76 -12.23 2.70
CA GLY A 200 -3.28 -10.84 2.76
C GLY A 200 -2.39 -10.47 1.58
N THR A 201 -1.49 -11.38 1.18
CA THR A 201 -0.63 -11.18 0.00
C THR A 201 -1.43 -11.18 -1.31
N ALA A 202 -2.43 -12.05 -1.46
CA ALA A 202 -3.29 -12.07 -2.64
C ALA A 202 -4.14 -10.78 -2.75
N LEU A 203 -4.66 -10.30 -1.62
CA LEU A 203 -5.36 -9.01 -1.55
C LEU A 203 -4.45 -7.85 -1.96
N ASN A 204 -3.23 -7.75 -1.41
CA ASN A 204 -2.28 -6.71 -1.78
C ASN A 204 -1.95 -6.72 -3.28
N ARG A 205 -1.77 -7.89 -3.89
CA ARG A 205 -1.57 -8.01 -5.34
C ARG A 205 -2.76 -7.45 -6.13
N THR A 206 -3.98 -7.79 -5.71
CA THR A 206 -5.20 -7.25 -6.33
C THR A 206 -5.24 -5.73 -6.21
N LEU A 207 -4.97 -5.17 -5.03
CA LEU A 207 -4.96 -3.72 -4.81
C LEU A 207 -3.85 -3.03 -5.63
N ALA A 208 -2.65 -3.63 -5.73
CA ALA A 208 -1.55 -3.12 -6.53
C ALA A 208 -1.92 -3.05 -8.03
N ASP A 209 -2.55 -4.10 -8.56
CA ASP A 209 -3.02 -4.12 -9.94
C ASP A 209 -4.08 -3.03 -10.20
N ARG A 210 -5.03 -2.84 -9.27
CA ARG A 210 -6.05 -1.79 -9.40
C ARG A 210 -5.44 -0.39 -9.28
N ALA A 211 -4.50 -0.18 -8.35
CA ALA A 211 -3.76 1.07 -8.23
C ALA A 211 -3.00 1.41 -9.52
N SER A 212 -2.28 0.45 -10.09
CA SER A 212 -1.58 0.62 -11.36
C SER A 212 -2.51 1.02 -12.49
N ASN A 213 -3.66 0.35 -12.62
CA ASN A 213 -4.66 0.65 -13.65
C ASN A 213 -5.27 2.05 -13.51
N ALA A 214 -5.37 2.57 -12.28
CA ALA A 214 -5.84 3.92 -11.99
C ALA A 214 -4.75 5.00 -12.12
N GLY A 215 -3.50 4.62 -12.44
CA GLY A 215 -2.34 5.52 -12.43
C GLY A 215 -1.96 5.97 -11.02
N PHE A 216 -2.24 5.16 -10.00
CA PHE A 216 -1.88 5.36 -8.61
C PHE A 216 -0.59 4.60 -8.27
N ARG A 217 0.07 4.98 -7.18
CA ARG A 217 1.29 4.33 -6.69
C ARG A 217 0.94 3.36 -5.56
N PHE A 218 1.17 2.07 -5.79
CA PHE A 218 1.04 1.10 -4.71
C PHE A 218 2.30 1.11 -3.84
N VAL A 219 2.12 1.13 -2.53
CA VAL A 219 3.18 1.05 -1.52
C VAL A 219 3.01 -0.24 -0.75
N ASP A 220 3.85 -1.22 -1.02
CA ASP A 220 3.83 -2.48 -0.28
C ASP A 220 4.37 -2.29 1.13
N ALA A 221 3.52 -2.48 2.13
CA ALA A 221 3.91 -2.39 3.53
C ALA A 221 4.59 -3.67 4.05
N GLN A 222 4.41 -4.83 3.40
CA GLN A 222 4.88 -6.12 3.90
C GLN A 222 6.39 -6.16 4.21
N PRO A 223 7.29 -5.68 3.32
CA PRO A 223 8.72 -5.69 3.59
C PRO A 223 9.13 -4.87 4.81
N PHE A 224 8.38 -3.80 5.11
CA PHE A 224 8.68 -2.89 6.22
C PHE A 224 8.21 -3.43 7.57
N PHE A 225 7.37 -4.46 7.59
CA PHE A 225 6.94 -5.17 8.79
C PHE A 225 7.65 -6.53 8.96
N ALA A 226 8.60 -6.88 8.10
CA ALA A 226 9.30 -8.15 8.16
C ALA A 226 10.01 -8.34 9.52
N GLY A 227 9.72 -9.47 10.19
CA GLY A 227 10.25 -9.77 11.53
C GLY A 227 9.52 -9.06 12.68
N HIS A 228 8.41 -8.37 12.39
CA HIS A 228 7.63 -7.60 13.37
C HIS A 228 6.13 -7.92 13.38
N ALA A 229 5.71 -9.01 12.72
CA ALA A 229 4.35 -9.50 12.79
C ALA A 229 4.04 -10.14 14.17
N VAL A 230 2.79 -10.51 14.39
CA VAL A 230 2.40 -11.28 15.60
C VAL A 230 3.26 -12.54 15.68
N CYS A 231 3.71 -12.91 16.86
CA CYS A 231 4.68 -13.97 17.18
C CYS A 231 6.17 -13.58 17.00
N SER A 232 6.51 -12.41 16.52
CA SER A 232 7.89 -11.94 16.58
C SER A 232 8.32 -11.60 18.01
N SER A 233 9.62 -11.46 18.24
CA SER A 233 10.15 -11.02 19.54
C SER A 233 9.84 -9.53 19.85
N GLN A 234 9.57 -8.74 18.82
CA GLN A 234 9.20 -7.32 18.90
C GLN A 234 8.04 -7.03 17.95
N PRO A 235 6.81 -7.43 18.30
CA PRO A 235 5.68 -7.30 17.39
C PRO A 235 5.24 -5.83 17.25
N TRP A 236 5.00 -5.43 16.00
CA TRP A 236 4.40 -4.15 15.63
C TRP A 236 2.91 -4.28 15.27
N ILE A 237 2.37 -5.48 15.42
CA ILE A 237 0.95 -5.80 15.25
C ILE A 237 0.46 -6.42 16.55
N TYR A 238 -0.66 -5.94 17.05
CA TYR A 238 -1.29 -6.48 18.25
C TYR A 238 -1.82 -7.90 18.02
N PRO A 239 -1.68 -8.80 19.01
CA PRO A 239 -2.34 -10.09 18.95
C PRO A 239 -3.87 -9.94 19.04
N VAL A 240 -4.59 -10.99 18.63
CA VAL A 240 -6.06 -11.02 18.61
C VAL A 240 -6.70 -10.65 19.94
N VAL A 241 -6.06 -10.99 21.04
CA VAL A 241 -6.59 -10.73 22.40
C VAL A 241 -6.48 -9.27 22.84
N ASN A 242 -5.87 -8.41 22.06
CA ASN A 242 -5.60 -7.02 22.43
C ASN A 242 -6.75 -6.10 21.99
N LEU A 243 -7.80 -6.02 22.79
CA LEU A 243 -8.90 -5.09 22.53
C LEU A 243 -8.49 -3.66 22.91
N PRO A 244 -8.99 -2.62 22.19
CA PRO A 244 -10.02 -2.69 21.16
C PRO A 244 -9.48 -2.86 19.71
N ALA A 245 -8.19 -3.04 19.50
CA ALA A 245 -7.58 -3.03 18.19
C ALA A 245 -6.82 -4.35 17.86
N PRO A 246 -7.52 -5.52 17.88
CA PRO A 246 -6.88 -6.79 17.53
C PRO A 246 -6.35 -6.76 16.09
N LEU A 247 -5.15 -7.31 15.88
CA LEU A 247 -4.49 -7.44 14.58
C LEU A 247 -4.22 -6.12 13.85
N HIS A 248 -4.26 -4.99 14.56
CA HIS A 248 -3.88 -3.70 14.02
C HIS A 248 -2.47 -3.32 14.43
N PRO A 249 -1.82 -2.40 13.70
CA PRO A 249 -0.48 -1.95 14.04
C PRO A 249 -0.44 -1.23 15.40
N THR A 250 0.66 -1.42 16.11
CA THR A 250 1.02 -0.63 17.28
C THR A 250 1.52 0.76 16.85
N ALA A 251 1.81 1.64 17.82
CA ALA A 251 2.48 2.92 17.52
C ALA A 251 3.79 2.71 16.72
N ASP A 252 4.58 1.69 17.08
CA ASP A 252 5.80 1.35 16.34
C ASP A 252 5.50 0.82 14.94
N GLY A 253 4.43 0.04 14.76
CA GLY A 253 3.97 -0.41 13.45
C GLY A 253 3.61 0.76 12.51
N TYR A 254 2.98 1.80 13.05
CA TYR A 254 2.71 3.01 12.26
C TYR A 254 3.97 3.83 12.01
N ARG A 255 4.81 4.02 13.02
CA ARG A 255 6.00 4.88 12.94
C ARG A 255 7.14 4.23 12.15
N LEU A 256 7.44 2.96 12.40
CA LEU A 256 8.61 2.26 11.83
C LEU A 256 8.24 1.44 10.58
N GLY A 257 7.01 0.94 10.51
CA GLY A 257 6.49 0.21 9.37
C GLY A 257 5.88 1.14 8.33
N TYR A 258 4.66 1.60 8.54
CA TYR A 258 3.90 2.37 7.55
C TYR A 258 4.52 3.71 7.16
N LEU A 259 4.95 4.53 8.15
CA LEU A 259 5.59 5.81 7.84
C LEU A 259 6.87 5.62 7.03
N THR A 260 7.68 4.60 7.37
CA THR A 260 8.89 4.29 6.62
C THR A 260 8.56 3.85 5.19
N ALA A 261 7.52 3.01 5.02
CA ALA A 261 7.05 2.59 3.69
C ALA A 261 6.62 3.79 2.84
N LEU A 262 5.79 4.68 3.40
CA LEU A 262 5.33 5.88 2.70
C LEU A 262 6.50 6.83 2.38
N THR A 263 7.37 7.11 3.34
CA THR A 263 8.57 7.96 3.12
C THR A 263 9.48 7.40 2.04
N SER A 264 9.69 6.07 2.01
CA SER A 264 10.47 5.42 0.94
C SER A 264 9.86 5.61 -0.46
N ALA A 265 8.54 5.76 -0.56
CA ALA A 265 7.83 5.96 -1.82
C ALA A 265 7.71 7.43 -2.23
N THR A 266 7.83 8.34 -1.27
CA THR A 266 7.61 9.79 -1.48
C THR A 266 8.92 10.59 -1.57
N GLY A 267 9.98 10.11 -0.99
CA GLY A 267 11.31 10.76 -0.93
C GLY A 267 11.49 11.51 0.36
#